data_403908d76476d4bd051f64ac7c569af9
#
_entry.id   403908d76476d4bd051f64ac7c569af9
#
_cell.length_a   1.000
_cell.length_b   1.000
_cell.length_c   1.000
_cell.angle_alpha   90.00
_cell.angle_beta   90.00
_cell.angle_gamma   90.00
#
_symmetry.space_group_name_H-M   'P 1'
#
loop_
_entity.id
_entity.type
_entity.pdbx_description
1 polymer ?
#
loop_
_entity_poly.entity_id
_entity_poly.type
_entity_poly.pdbx_seq_one_letter_code
_entity_poly.pdbx_strand_id
1 'polypeptide(L)'
;RDQPRSRGLGDVYKRQELDAAVADAVAHAMKEWALSRGATHFTHWFQPLTGITAEKHDAFIRPIDTGKAIMEFSGKELIKGEPDASSFPSGGIRSTFEARGYTAWDCTSPAFLKETANGVVLCIPTVFCAYTGEALDKKTPLLRSCEALNIQVKRILSLFGENDIKKIECSVGAEQEYFLIDHEKYMQRLDLRLTGRTLFGAKPPKGQEMDDHYFGCIKEKVASFMKELDEELWKLGVNIKTEHNEVAPSQHECAPVYTKVNIATDHNQLTMEVMKKIAKRHGFECLLHEKPFAGVNGSGKHNNWSLITDKGRNLLEPGKTPHEN
;
A
#
# COMPACT_ATOMS: atom_id res chain seq x y z
N ARG A 1 10.38 -34.61 19.89
CA ARG A 1 11.07 -33.83 18.83
C ARG A 1 10.20 -32.63 18.57
N ASP A 2 10.44 -31.57 19.33
CA ASP A 2 9.70 -30.33 19.23
C ASP A 2 10.15 -29.61 17.96
N GLN A 3 9.27 -29.60 16.96
CA GLN A 3 9.40 -28.61 15.93
C GLN A 3 9.21 -27.24 16.58
N PRO A 4 10.02 -26.22 16.24
CA PRO A 4 9.78 -24.88 16.72
C PRO A 4 8.40 -24.47 16.22
N ARG A 5 7.42 -24.40 17.12
CA ARG A 5 6.12 -23.81 16.82
C ARG A 5 6.38 -22.43 16.26
N SER A 6 5.94 -22.20 15.04
CA SER A 6 6.03 -20.90 14.42
C SER A 6 5.44 -19.88 15.40
N ARG A 7 6.29 -19.02 15.92
CA ARG A 7 5.84 -17.87 16.71
C ARG A 7 5.14 -16.95 15.70
N GLY A 8 3.84 -17.15 15.60
CA GLY A 8 3.00 -16.39 14.68
C GLY A 8 2.97 -14.91 15.05
N LEU A 9 2.29 -14.12 14.22
CA LEU A 9 1.97 -12.71 14.52
C LEU A 9 1.41 -12.49 15.92
N GLY A 10 0.84 -13.51 16.55
CA GLY A 10 0.51 -13.53 17.97
C GLY A 10 1.66 -13.10 18.87
N ASP A 11 2.94 -13.24 18.49
CA ASP A 11 4.06 -12.75 19.28
C ASP A 11 4.41 -11.28 18.99
N VAL A 12 4.12 -10.76 17.79
CA VAL A 12 4.19 -9.32 17.49
C VAL A 12 3.03 -8.60 18.20
N TYR A 13 1.85 -9.21 18.22
CA TYR A 13 0.65 -8.68 18.87
C TYR A 13 0.54 -9.04 20.36
N LYS A 14 1.15 -10.14 20.85
CA LYS A 14 1.18 -10.50 22.29
C LYS A 14 1.94 -9.51 23.15
N ARG A 15 2.75 -8.63 22.56
CA ARG A 15 3.35 -7.51 23.31
C ARG A 15 2.39 -6.33 23.50
N GLN A 16 1.26 -6.32 22.78
CA GLN A 16 0.11 -5.46 23.02
C GLN A 16 -1.12 -6.38 23.04
N GLU A 17 -1.43 -6.99 24.17
CA GLU A 17 -2.80 -7.48 24.39
C GLU A 17 -3.70 -6.25 24.27
N LEU A 18 -4.33 -6.09 23.11
CA LEU A 18 -5.38 -5.10 22.95
C LEU A 18 -6.49 -5.50 23.91
N ASP A 19 -6.63 -4.71 24.96
CA ASP A 19 -7.77 -4.82 25.87
C ASP A 19 -9.05 -4.77 25.03
N ALA A 20 -9.92 -5.75 25.18
CA ALA A 20 -11.16 -5.84 24.43
C ALA A 20 -12.02 -4.56 24.58
N ALA A 21 -12.01 -3.93 25.76
CA ALA A 21 -12.69 -2.68 26.02
C ALA A 21 -12.09 -1.51 25.23
N VAL A 22 -10.77 -1.48 25.05
CA VAL A 22 -10.10 -0.49 24.20
C VAL A 22 -10.45 -0.70 22.74
N ALA A 23 -10.45 -1.96 22.29
CA ALA A 23 -10.83 -2.29 20.90
C ALA A 23 -12.28 -1.91 20.59
N ASP A 24 -13.21 -2.15 21.50
CA ASP A 24 -14.61 -1.73 21.35
C ASP A 24 -14.75 -0.20 21.30
N ALA A 25 -14.03 0.53 22.14
CA ALA A 25 -14.05 2.00 22.13
C ALA A 25 -13.49 2.55 20.80
N VAL A 26 -12.40 1.97 20.28
CA VAL A 26 -11.82 2.36 18.99
C VAL A 26 -12.75 2.01 17.83
N ALA A 27 -13.34 0.82 17.83
CA ALA A 27 -14.30 0.40 16.80
C ALA A 27 -15.51 1.34 16.77
N HIS A 28 -16.06 1.68 17.93
CA HIS A 28 -17.15 2.64 18.05
C HIS A 28 -16.78 4.01 17.47
N ALA A 29 -15.62 4.55 17.85
CA ALA A 29 -15.13 5.83 17.33
C ALA A 29 -14.91 5.82 15.81
N MET A 30 -14.32 4.74 15.27
CA MET A 30 -14.14 4.55 13.83
C MET A 30 -15.50 4.52 13.10
N LYS A 31 -16.48 3.78 13.63
CA LYS A 31 -17.82 3.70 13.06
C LYS A 31 -18.50 5.07 13.03
N GLU A 32 -18.53 5.78 14.17
CA GLU A 32 -19.15 7.12 14.24
C GLU A 32 -18.49 8.10 13.26
N TRP A 33 -17.15 8.09 13.18
CA TRP A 33 -16.43 8.90 12.22
C TRP A 33 -16.79 8.53 10.78
N ALA A 34 -16.84 7.24 10.45
CA ALA A 34 -17.17 6.76 9.11
C ALA A 34 -18.61 7.10 8.71
N LEU A 35 -19.58 6.86 9.61
CA LEU A 35 -20.98 7.22 9.40
C LEU A 35 -21.16 8.73 9.19
N SER A 36 -20.46 9.58 9.95
CA SER A 36 -20.50 11.04 9.78
C SER A 36 -19.98 11.51 8.41
N ARG A 37 -19.24 10.65 7.70
CA ARG A 37 -18.72 10.89 6.36
C ARG A 37 -19.46 10.12 5.26
N GLY A 38 -20.62 9.52 5.61
CA GLY A 38 -21.50 8.83 4.68
C GLY A 38 -21.11 7.38 4.39
N ALA A 39 -20.20 6.79 5.14
CA ALA A 39 -19.87 5.37 5.00
C ALA A 39 -21.01 4.51 5.54
N THR A 40 -21.35 3.44 4.83
CA THR A 40 -22.35 2.44 5.24
C THR A 40 -21.75 1.08 5.48
N HIS A 41 -20.51 0.90 5.01
CA HIS A 41 -19.78 -0.34 5.04
C HIS A 41 -18.37 -0.13 5.57
N PHE A 42 -17.77 -1.21 6.07
CA PHE A 42 -16.35 -1.31 6.37
C PHE A 42 -15.72 -2.50 5.65
N THR A 43 -14.42 -2.52 5.56
CA THR A 43 -13.66 -3.64 5.03
C THR A 43 -12.33 -3.79 5.77
N HIS A 44 -11.92 -5.03 5.99
CA HIS A 44 -10.52 -5.33 6.24
C HIS A 44 -9.78 -5.23 4.92
N TRP A 45 -8.98 -4.16 4.78
CA TRP A 45 -8.18 -3.87 3.60
C TRP A 45 -6.79 -4.48 3.77
N PHE A 46 -6.36 -5.34 2.83
CA PHE A 46 -5.10 -6.05 2.92
C PHE A 46 -4.44 -6.24 1.56
N GLN A 47 -3.20 -6.69 1.54
CA GLN A 47 -2.34 -6.82 0.37
C GLN A 47 -2.00 -8.29 0.10
N PRO A 48 -2.90 -9.07 -0.52
CA PRO A 48 -2.64 -10.46 -0.81
C PRO A 48 -1.48 -10.64 -1.80
N LEU A 49 -1.00 -11.87 -1.97
CA LEU A 49 0.10 -12.19 -2.89
C LEU A 49 -0.22 -12.00 -4.37
N THR A 50 -1.45 -11.61 -4.71
CA THR A 50 -1.90 -11.30 -6.07
C THR A 50 -1.31 -10.02 -6.65
N GLY A 51 -0.71 -9.16 -5.83
CA GLY A 51 -0.12 -7.88 -6.26
C GLY A 51 -1.07 -6.69 -6.29
N ILE A 52 -2.34 -6.91 -5.94
CA ILE A 52 -3.38 -5.87 -5.77
C ILE A 52 -3.93 -5.92 -4.34
N THR A 53 -4.65 -4.87 -3.95
CA THR A 53 -5.36 -4.84 -2.67
C THR A 53 -6.62 -5.71 -2.72
N ALA A 54 -7.02 -6.24 -1.57
CA ALA A 54 -8.24 -7.01 -1.41
C ALA A 54 -9.17 -6.38 -0.38
N GLU A 55 -10.47 -6.47 -0.66
CA GLU A 55 -11.53 -5.90 0.14
C GLU A 55 -12.71 -6.86 0.18
N LYS A 56 -13.35 -6.96 1.35
CA LYS A 56 -14.65 -7.61 1.52
C LYS A 56 -15.53 -6.67 2.32
N HIS A 57 -16.49 -6.04 1.67
CA HIS A 57 -17.33 -5.03 2.28
C HIS A 57 -18.43 -5.67 3.14
N ASP A 58 -18.39 -5.38 4.43
CA ASP A 58 -19.43 -5.73 5.37
C ASP A 58 -20.21 -4.46 5.79
N ALA A 59 -21.55 -4.57 5.82
CA ALA A 59 -22.38 -3.43 6.24
C ALA A 59 -22.35 -3.26 7.76
N PHE A 60 -22.37 -2.02 8.23
CA PHE A 60 -22.53 -1.76 9.66
C PHE A 60 -23.91 -2.17 10.19
N ILE A 61 -24.86 -2.46 9.31
CA ILE A 61 -26.22 -2.77 9.70
C ILE A 61 -26.31 -4.15 10.40
N ARG A 62 -26.93 -4.17 11.57
CA ARG A 62 -27.24 -5.40 12.31
C ARG A 62 -28.73 -5.45 12.64
N PRO A 63 -29.46 -6.44 12.16
CA PRO A 63 -30.84 -6.68 12.58
C PRO A 63 -30.90 -7.05 14.08
N ILE A 64 -31.83 -6.43 14.82
CA ILE A 64 -32.03 -6.70 16.25
C ILE A 64 -33.39 -7.32 16.54
N ASP A 65 -34.40 -7.09 15.67
CA ASP A 65 -35.73 -7.65 15.78
C ASP A 65 -36.42 -7.51 14.42
N THR A 66 -37.63 -8.08 14.30
CA THR A 66 -38.43 -7.99 13.08
C THR A 66 -38.71 -6.55 12.69
N GLY A 67 -38.11 -6.10 11.58
CA GLY A 67 -38.24 -4.76 11.04
C GLY A 67 -37.42 -3.67 11.74
N LYS A 68 -36.53 -4.04 12.68
CA LYS A 68 -35.58 -3.11 13.32
C LYS A 68 -34.13 -3.50 13.06
N ALA A 69 -33.26 -2.52 12.92
CA ALA A 69 -31.83 -2.70 12.79
C ALA A 69 -31.08 -1.54 13.47
N ILE A 70 -29.84 -1.80 13.85
CA ILE A 70 -28.92 -0.79 14.38
C ILE A 70 -27.67 -0.76 13.51
N MET A 71 -26.91 0.33 13.64
CA MET A 71 -25.54 0.41 13.10
C MET A 71 -24.57 0.01 14.20
N GLU A 72 -23.86 -1.10 14.00
CA GLU A 72 -22.92 -1.66 14.97
C GLU A 72 -21.59 -1.98 14.30
N PHE A 73 -20.53 -1.84 15.05
CA PHE A 73 -19.17 -2.30 14.71
C PHE A 73 -18.43 -2.55 16.01
N SER A 74 -18.10 -3.80 16.27
CA SER A 74 -17.49 -4.25 17.51
C SER A 74 -15.97 -4.29 17.44
N GLY A 75 -15.32 -4.28 18.59
CA GLY A 75 -13.87 -4.53 18.67
C GLY A 75 -13.47 -5.89 18.14
N LYS A 76 -14.34 -6.89 18.27
CA LYS A 76 -14.10 -8.22 17.67
C LYS A 76 -14.02 -8.15 16.13
N GLU A 77 -14.92 -7.42 15.50
CA GLU A 77 -14.94 -7.20 14.05
C GLU A 77 -13.77 -6.32 13.61
N LEU A 78 -13.33 -5.36 14.44
CA LEU A 78 -12.14 -4.56 14.17
C LEU A 78 -10.86 -5.41 14.21
N ILE A 79 -10.69 -6.22 15.25
CA ILE A 79 -9.44 -6.97 15.48
C ILE A 79 -9.24 -8.08 14.47
N LYS A 80 -10.31 -8.82 14.13
CA LYS A 80 -10.20 -10.05 13.34
C LYS A 80 -11.35 -10.18 12.35
N GLY A 81 -11.01 -10.46 11.10
CA GLY A 81 -11.93 -10.89 10.06
C GLY A 81 -11.57 -12.28 9.55
N GLU A 82 -12.58 -12.98 9.03
CA GLU A 82 -12.40 -14.30 8.40
C GLU A 82 -12.84 -14.19 6.94
N PRO A 83 -11.98 -13.69 6.02
CA PRO A 83 -12.30 -13.70 4.62
C PRO A 83 -12.40 -15.15 4.15
N ASP A 84 -13.43 -15.47 3.36
CA ASP A 84 -13.52 -16.78 2.73
C ASP A 84 -12.41 -16.92 1.67
N ALA A 85 -11.31 -17.55 2.08
CA ALA A 85 -10.15 -17.75 1.22
C ALA A 85 -10.45 -18.72 0.06
N SER A 86 -11.54 -19.49 0.11
CA SER A 86 -11.95 -20.37 -0.99
C SER A 86 -12.37 -19.59 -2.24
N SER A 87 -12.74 -18.32 -2.09
CA SER A 87 -13.09 -17.42 -3.19
C SER A 87 -11.90 -16.65 -3.78
N PHE A 88 -10.71 -16.73 -3.20
CA PHE A 88 -9.53 -16.14 -3.81
C PHE A 88 -9.03 -16.98 -4.99
N PRO A 89 -8.76 -16.38 -6.16
CA PRO A 89 -8.21 -17.08 -7.30
C PRO A 89 -6.71 -17.39 -7.11
N SER A 90 -6.39 -18.14 -6.08
CA SER A 90 -5.03 -18.59 -5.81
C SER A 90 -4.83 -19.97 -6.44
N GLY A 91 -4.18 -20.00 -7.54
CA GLY A 91 -3.70 -21.07 -8.34
C GLY A 91 -3.65 -22.51 -7.81
N GLY A 92 -4.79 -23.18 -7.57
CA GLY A 92 -4.84 -24.60 -7.38
C GLY A 92 -5.35 -25.09 -6.02
N ILE A 93 -5.67 -26.37 -5.93
CA ILE A 93 -6.27 -27.04 -4.75
C ILE A 93 -5.43 -26.84 -3.49
N ARG A 94 -4.12 -26.92 -3.60
CA ARG A 94 -3.19 -26.75 -2.49
C ARG A 94 -3.18 -25.33 -1.96
N SER A 95 -3.15 -24.36 -2.85
CA SER A 95 -3.19 -22.95 -2.50
C SER A 95 -4.50 -22.56 -1.81
N THR A 96 -5.63 -23.16 -2.20
CA THR A 96 -6.93 -22.90 -1.57
C THR A 96 -6.97 -23.41 -0.12
N PHE A 97 -6.33 -24.53 0.17
CA PHE A 97 -6.24 -25.05 1.53
C PHE A 97 -5.28 -24.22 2.39
N GLU A 98 -4.13 -23.85 1.86
CA GLU A 98 -3.11 -23.06 2.55
C GLU A 98 -3.56 -21.60 2.74
N ALA A 99 -4.43 -21.09 1.87
CA ALA A 99 -4.95 -19.73 1.93
C ALA A 99 -6.06 -19.53 2.98
N ARG A 100 -6.51 -20.57 3.66
CA ARG A 100 -7.44 -20.41 4.78
C ARG A 100 -6.76 -19.76 5.95
N GLY A 101 -7.31 -18.61 6.36
CA GLY A 101 -6.72 -17.81 7.40
C GLY A 101 -7.66 -16.72 7.89
N TYR A 102 -7.08 -15.73 8.50
CA TYR A 102 -7.79 -14.58 9.04
C TYR A 102 -7.04 -13.29 8.74
N THR A 103 -7.79 -12.21 8.68
CA THR A 103 -7.23 -10.86 8.69
C THR A 103 -7.15 -10.36 10.12
N ALA A 104 -6.05 -9.68 10.47
CA ALA A 104 -5.87 -9.07 11.76
C ALA A 104 -5.54 -7.58 11.60
N TRP A 105 -6.20 -6.75 12.40
CA TRP A 105 -6.01 -5.31 12.37
C TRP A 105 -4.56 -4.92 12.60
N ASP A 106 -4.03 -4.07 11.73
CA ASP A 106 -2.75 -3.41 11.92
C ASP A 106 -2.97 -2.03 12.54
N CYS A 107 -2.88 -1.96 13.86
CA CYS A 107 -3.04 -0.71 14.60
C CYS A 107 -1.91 0.31 14.37
N THR A 108 -0.87 -0.04 13.60
CA THR A 108 0.24 0.85 13.26
C THR A 108 0.04 1.58 11.93
N SER A 109 -1.03 1.26 11.20
CA SER A 109 -1.42 1.92 9.97
C SER A 109 -2.81 2.57 10.13
N PRO A 110 -3.00 3.82 9.70
CA PRO A 110 -4.27 4.52 9.87
C PRO A 110 -5.36 3.91 9.00
N ALA A 111 -6.58 3.82 9.54
CA ALA A 111 -7.77 3.55 8.74
C ALA A 111 -8.11 4.78 7.88
N PHE A 112 -8.72 4.56 6.74
CA PHE A 112 -9.08 5.60 5.78
C PHE A 112 -10.46 5.36 5.17
N LEU A 113 -11.04 6.40 4.58
CA LEU A 113 -12.29 6.32 3.84
C LEU A 113 -12.01 6.29 2.35
N LYS A 114 -12.60 5.31 1.67
CA LYS A 114 -12.48 5.16 0.22
C LYS A 114 -13.82 5.50 -0.42
N GLU A 115 -13.80 6.50 -1.29
CA GLU A 115 -14.95 6.86 -2.11
C GLU A 115 -15.00 6.00 -3.37
N THR A 116 -16.13 5.35 -3.59
CA THR A 116 -16.41 4.53 -4.76
C THR A 116 -17.68 4.99 -5.45
N ALA A 117 -17.96 4.47 -6.65
CA ALA A 117 -19.23 4.73 -7.31
C ALA A 117 -20.46 4.26 -6.49
N ASN A 118 -20.27 3.33 -5.57
CA ASN A 118 -21.31 2.74 -4.73
C ASN A 118 -21.41 3.37 -3.32
N GLY A 119 -20.66 4.45 -3.06
CA GLY A 119 -20.64 5.15 -1.77
C GLY A 119 -19.28 5.13 -1.09
N VAL A 120 -19.29 5.44 0.20
CA VAL A 120 -18.08 5.54 1.05
C VAL A 120 -17.92 4.26 1.87
N VAL A 121 -16.70 3.75 1.96
CA VAL A 121 -16.35 2.55 2.72
C VAL A 121 -15.23 2.86 3.70
N LEU A 122 -15.34 2.42 4.94
CA LEU A 122 -14.27 2.45 5.92
C LEU A 122 -13.28 1.31 5.62
N CYS A 123 -12.07 1.66 5.23
CA CYS A 123 -10.97 0.72 4.99
C CYS A 123 -10.07 0.64 6.23
N ILE A 124 -9.91 -0.56 6.75
CA ILE A 124 -9.12 -0.86 7.94
C ILE A 124 -7.89 -1.67 7.51
N PRO A 125 -6.67 -1.11 7.56
CA PRO A 125 -5.48 -1.85 7.20
C PRO A 125 -5.28 -3.09 8.08
N THR A 126 -5.07 -4.23 7.45
CA THR A 126 -4.92 -5.52 8.10
C THR A 126 -3.80 -6.33 7.48
N VAL A 127 -3.35 -7.33 8.21
CA VAL A 127 -2.51 -8.43 7.71
C VAL A 127 -3.39 -9.65 7.45
N PHE A 128 -2.94 -10.54 6.58
CA PHE A 128 -3.61 -11.80 6.29
C PHE A 128 -2.68 -12.97 6.55
N CYS A 129 -3.08 -13.86 7.47
CA CYS A 129 -2.28 -14.97 7.95
C CYS A 129 -3.10 -16.27 7.94
N ALA A 130 -2.42 -17.39 7.66
CA ALA A 130 -2.98 -18.71 7.86
C ALA A 130 -3.20 -18.98 9.37
N TYR A 131 -4.10 -19.89 9.69
CA TYR A 131 -4.32 -20.33 11.08
C TYR A 131 -3.08 -20.97 11.72
N THR A 132 -2.18 -21.49 10.89
CA THR A 132 -0.89 -22.06 11.26
C THR A 132 0.21 -21.01 11.44
N GLY A 133 -0.05 -19.75 11.05
CA GLY A 133 0.83 -18.59 11.26
C GLY A 133 1.66 -18.19 10.05
N GLU A 134 1.52 -18.86 8.91
CA GLU A 134 2.18 -18.46 7.66
C GLU A 134 1.59 -17.14 7.14
N ALA A 135 2.44 -16.34 6.52
CA ALA A 135 2.02 -15.13 5.85
C ALA A 135 1.30 -15.46 4.53
N LEU A 136 0.10 -14.94 4.35
CA LEU A 136 -0.68 -15.05 3.13
C LEU A 136 -0.77 -13.71 2.39
N ASP A 137 -0.03 -12.72 2.85
CA ASP A 137 0.05 -11.37 2.30
C ASP A 137 1.50 -10.86 2.23
N LYS A 138 1.65 -9.65 1.72
CA LYS A 138 2.96 -8.96 1.65
C LYS A 138 3.26 -8.15 2.92
N LYS A 139 2.26 -7.74 3.67
CA LYS A 139 2.43 -6.88 4.84
C LYS A 139 2.96 -7.64 6.06
N THR A 140 2.55 -8.87 6.27
CA THR A 140 3.06 -9.71 7.36
C THR A 140 4.59 -9.85 7.36
N PRO A 141 5.25 -10.25 6.26
CA PRO A 141 6.71 -10.31 6.23
C PRO A 141 7.36 -8.93 6.39
N LEU A 142 6.75 -7.86 5.89
CA LEU A 142 7.24 -6.50 6.10
C LEU A 142 7.28 -6.14 7.59
N LEU A 143 6.18 -6.33 8.31
CA LEU A 143 6.11 -6.02 9.76
C LEU A 143 7.12 -6.86 10.57
N ARG A 144 7.25 -8.14 10.23
CA ARG A 144 8.27 -9.02 10.83
C ARG A 144 9.69 -8.54 10.57
N SER A 145 9.97 -8.07 9.35
CA SER A 145 11.28 -7.52 8.99
C SER A 145 11.59 -6.23 9.74
N CYS A 146 10.60 -5.36 9.93
CA CYS A 146 10.76 -4.14 10.73
C CYS A 146 11.15 -4.45 12.19
N GLU A 147 10.52 -5.46 12.81
CA GLU A 147 10.89 -5.87 14.17
C GLU A 147 12.28 -6.50 14.22
N ALA A 148 12.62 -7.36 13.27
CA ALA A 148 13.96 -7.93 13.17
C ALA A 148 15.03 -6.83 13.00
N LEU A 149 14.76 -5.85 12.14
CA LEU A 149 15.64 -4.70 11.92
C LEU A 149 15.81 -3.87 13.21
N ASN A 150 14.72 -3.55 13.89
CA ASN A 150 14.74 -2.84 15.17
C ASN A 150 15.67 -3.51 16.19
N ILE A 151 15.58 -4.83 16.31
CA ILE A 151 16.43 -5.62 17.24
C ILE A 151 17.90 -5.53 16.84
N GLN A 152 18.23 -5.74 15.56
CA GLN A 152 19.62 -5.81 15.11
C GLN A 152 20.29 -4.43 15.11
N VAL A 153 19.59 -3.38 14.71
CA VAL A 153 20.15 -2.02 14.74
C VAL A 153 20.42 -1.57 16.17
N LYS A 154 19.54 -1.86 17.13
CA LYS A 154 19.80 -1.59 18.55
C LYS A 154 21.03 -2.33 19.06
N ARG A 155 21.26 -3.57 18.62
CA ARG A 155 22.50 -4.29 18.97
C ARG A 155 23.74 -3.58 18.44
N ILE A 156 23.69 -3.08 17.22
CA ILE A 156 24.81 -2.31 16.62
C ILE A 156 25.02 -1.03 17.42
N LEU A 157 23.98 -0.25 17.69
CA LEU A 157 24.07 1.00 18.41
C LEU A 157 24.62 0.83 19.84
N SER A 158 24.29 -0.29 20.50
CA SER A 158 24.85 -0.59 21.83
C SER A 158 26.39 -0.78 21.80
N LEU A 159 26.96 -1.26 20.69
CA LEU A 159 28.41 -1.35 20.53
C LEU A 159 29.09 0.03 20.40
N PHE A 160 28.34 1.05 20.01
CA PHE A 160 28.75 2.46 20.00
C PHE A 160 28.42 3.19 21.31
N GLY A 161 27.95 2.47 22.34
CA GLY A 161 27.61 3.04 23.66
C GLY A 161 26.20 3.63 23.74
N GLU A 162 25.39 3.51 22.69
CA GLU A 162 24.03 4.02 22.65
C GLU A 162 22.99 3.00 23.15
N ASN A 163 22.77 2.99 24.47
CA ASN A 163 21.90 2.01 25.12
C ASN A 163 20.49 2.53 25.47
N ASP A 164 20.22 3.81 25.23
CA ASP A 164 18.97 4.50 25.62
C ASP A 164 17.94 4.61 24.49
N ILE A 165 18.22 4.03 23.32
CA ILE A 165 17.32 3.98 22.19
C ILE A 165 16.33 2.83 22.33
N LYS A 166 15.05 3.18 22.42
CA LYS A 166 13.96 2.22 22.66
C LYS A 166 13.47 1.57 21.37
N LYS A 167 13.40 2.34 20.27
CA LYS A 167 12.83 1.89 19.01
C LYS A 167 13.60 2.45 17.81
N ILE A 168 13.73 1.62 16.78
CA ILE A 168 14.20 1.98 15.46
C ILE A 168 13.06 1.75 14.47
N GLU A 169 12.79 2.72 13.63
CA GLU A 169 11.82 2.64 12.55
C GLU A 169 12.52 2.85 11.21
N CYS A 170 12.13 2.08 10.21
CA CYS A 170 12.52 2.31 8.82
C CYS A 170 11.55 3.32 8.20
N SER A 171 12.07 4.33 7.50
CA SER A 171 11.30 5.26 6.69
C SER A 171 11.56 5.03 5.22
N VAL A 172 10.56 5.28 4.39
CA VAL A 172 10.64 5.15 2.93
C VAL A 172 9.86 6.27 2.25
N GLY A 173 10.45 6.86 1.22
CA GLY A 173 9.76 7.63 0.17
C GLY A 173 9.83 6.82 -1.12
N ALA A 174 8.71 6.31 -1.55
CA ALA A 174 8.62 5.49 -2.77
C ALA A 174 8.26 6.39 -3.96
N GLU A 175 9.20 6.57 -4.87
CA GLU A 175 9.01 7.29 -6.12
C GLU A 175 8.38 6.34 -7.15
N GLN A 176 7.11 6.56 -7.49
CA GLN A 176 6.39 5.70 -8.43
C GLN A 176 6.48 6.26 -9.83
N GLU A 177 7.20 5.56 -10.69
CA GLU A 177 7.20 5.81 -12.12
C GLU A 177 6.00 5.11 -12.79
N TYR A 178 5.49 5.72 -13.85
CA TYR A 178 4.34 5.22 -14.59
C TYR A 178 4.31 5.75 -16.02
N PHE A 179 3.61 5.05 -16.92
CA PHE A 179 3.35 5.53 -18.27
C PHE A 179 1.88 5.90 -18.41
N LEU A 180 1.62 7.04 -19.07
CA LEU A 180 0.29 7.44 -19.51
C LEU A 180 0.20 7.29 -21.02
N ILE A 181 -0.67 6.41 -21.47
CA ILE A 181 -0.93 6.21 -22.91
C ILE A 181 -2.39 6.50 -23.22
N ASP A 182 -2.65 6.90 -24.44
CA ASP A 182 -4.01 7.15 -24.91
C ASP A 182 -4.86 5.88 -24.78
N HIS A 183 -6.03 6.01 -24.15
CA HIS A 183 -6.92 4.88 -23.88
C HIS A 183 -7.43 4.20 -25.16
N GLU A 184 -7.76 4.97 -26.21
CA GLU A 184 -8.26 4.39 -27.47
C GLU A 184 -7.16 3.57 -28.15
N LYS A 185 -5.92 4.05 -28.12
CA LYS A 185 -4.75 3.32 -28.65
C LYS A 185 -4.45 2.06 -27.85
N TYR A 186 -4.56 2.13 -26.53
CA TYR A 186 -4.44 0.97 -25.63
C TYR A 186 -5.49 -0.10 -25.97
N MET A 187 -6.74 0.28 -26.20
CA MET A 187 -7.82 -0.65 -26.53
C MET A 187 -7.60 -1.41 -27.84
N GLN A 188 -6.80 -0.88 -28.75
CA GLN A 188 -6.41 -1.52 -30.01
C GLN A 188 -5.26 -2.52 -29.85
N ARG A 189 -4.60 -2.59 -28.69
CA ARG A 189 -3.40 -3.38 -28.44
C ARG A 189 -3.68 -4.53 -27.47
N LEU A 190 -3.88 -5.73 -27.99
CA LEU A 190 -4.13 -6.93 -27.16
C LEU A 190 -2.97 -7.26 -26.21
N ASP A 191 -1.73 -7.06 -26.67
CA ASP A 191 -0.55 -7.31 -25.85
C ASP A 191 -0.52 -6.40 -24.59
N LEU A 192 -0.76 -5.10 -24.75
CA LEU A 192 -0.85 -4.16 -23.63
C LEU A 192 -2.01 -4.52 -22.67
N ARG A 193 -3.18 -4.86 -23.23
CA ARG A 193 -4.38 -5.19 -22.44
C ARG A 193 -4.23 -6.47 -21.63
N LEU A 194 -3.59 -7.49 -22.19
CA LEU A 194 -3.47 -8.81 -21.57
C LEU A 194 -2.23 -8.96 -20.72
N THR A 195 -1.14 -8.25 -21.05
CA THR A 195 0.14 -8.44 -20.36
C THR A 195 0.72 -7.18 -19.71
N GLY A 196 0.12 -6.00 -19.96
CA GLY A 196 0.62 -4.72 -19.47
C GLY A 196 1.86 -4.20 -20.21
N ARG A 197 2.32 -4.92 -21.25
CA ARG A 197 3.53 -4.57 -22.02
C ARG A 197 3.37 -4.89 -23.51
N THR A 198 4.18 -4.26 -24.36
CA THR A 198 4.25 -4.60 -25.77
C THR A 198 5.02 -5.90 -25.99
N LEU A 199 4.51 -6.78 -26.84
CA LEU A 199 5.14 -8.04 -27.25
C LEU A 199 5.58 -8.04 -28.71
N PHE A 200 4.94 -7.22 -29.55
CA PHE A 200 5.17 -7.13 -30.99
C PHE A 200 4.94 -5.71 -31.51
N GLY A 201 5.26 -5.48 -32.76
CA GLY A 201 5.11 -4.20 -33.43
C GLY A 201 6.44 -3.47 -33.63
N ALA A 202 6.43 -2.44 -34.47
CA ALA A 202 7.59 -1.60 -34.72
C ALA A 202 7.96 -0.77 -33.50
N LYS A 203 9.24 -0.47 -33.34
CA LYS A 203 9.70 0.51 -32.34
C LYS A 203 9.13 1.90 -32.68
N PRO A 204 8.85 2.75 -31.67
CA PRO A 204 8.46 4.14 -31.94
C PRO A 204 9.61 4.86 -32.67
N PRO A 205 9.28 5.85 -33.54
CA PRO A 205 10.30 6.61 -34.26
C PRO A 205 11.16 7.48 -33.34
N LYS A 206 10.67 7.80 -32.15
CA LYS A 206 11.35 8.58 -31.13
C LYS A 206 11.59 7.72 -29.89
N GLY A 207 12.83 7.78 -29.37
CA GLY A 207 13.25 7.14 -28.10
C GLY A 207 13.53 8.17 -27.01
N GLN A 208 14.68 8.08 -26.41
CA GLN A 208 15.13 8.91 -25.27
C GLN A 208 16.24 9.90 -25.66
N GLU A 209 16.30 10.27 -26.95
CA GLU A 209 17.32 11.13 -27.49
C GLU A 209 17.35 12.47 -26.77
N MET A 210 18.54 12.88 -26.31
CA MET A 210 18.78 14.16 -25.61
C MET A 210 18.00 14.31 -24.29
N ASP A 211 17.41 13.26 -23.76
CA ASP A 211 16.52 13.30 -22.58
C ASP A 211 15.44 14.38 -22.68
N ASP A 212 14.98 14.65 -23.89
CA ASP A 212 14.11 15.79 -24.20
C ASP A 212 12.70 15.67 -23.61
N HIS A 213 12.26 14.46 -23.23
CA HIS A 213 11.03 14.29 -22.48
C HIS A 213 11.23 14.67 -21.00
N TYR A 214 12.33 14.24 -20.39
CA TYR A 214 12.67 14.58 -19.00
C TYR A 214 12.82 16.10 -18.79
N PHE A 215 13.53 16.75 -19.69
CA PHE A 215 13.73 18.21 -19.68
C PHE A 215 12.63 19.00 -20.39
N GLY A 216 11.55 18.35 -20.79
CA GLY A 216 10.41 18.95 -21.48
C GLY A 216 9.35 19.48 -20.52
N CYS A 217 8.42 20.27 -21.08
CA CYS A 217 7.25 20.74 -20.34
C CYS A 217 6.25 19.59 -20.13
N ILE A 218 5.58 19.59 -18.98
CA ILE A 218 4.43 18.72 -18.74
C ILE A 218 3.29 19.18 -19.66
N LYS A 219 2.74 18.26 -20.45
CA LYS A 219 1.61 18.54 -21.35
C LYS A 219 0.35 18.83 -20.55
N GLU A 220 -0.47 19.76 -20.99
CA GLU A 220 -1.67 20.25 -20.29
C GLU A 220 -2.62 19.10 -19.86
N LYS A 221 -2.88 18.14 -20.73
CA LYS A 221 -3.72 16.97 -20.42
C LYS A 221 -3.10 16.12 -19.30
N VAL A 222 -1.77 15.98 -19.27
CA VAL A 222 -1.04 15.27 -18.22
C VAL A 222 -1.06 16.07 -16.91
N ALA A 223 -0.85 17.38 -16.96
CA ALA A 223 -0.94 18.24 -15.80
C ALA A 223 -2.35 18.21 -15.14
N SER A 224 -3.40 18.11 -15.96
CA SER A 224 -4.77 17.94 -15.46
C SER A 224 -4.98 16.60 -14.75
N PHE A 225 -4.38 15.52 -15.27
CA PHE A 225 -4.35 14.22 -14.60
C PHE A 225 -3.59 14.28 -13.27
N MET A 226 -2.37 14.85 -13.26
CA MET A 226 -1.53 14.99 -12.08
C MET A 226 -2.24 15.76 -10.98
N LYS A 227 -2.89 16.88 -11.32
CA LYS A 227 -3.66 17.68 -10.36
C LYS A 227 -4.78 16.87 -9.69
N GLU A 228 -5.59 16.13 -10.46
CA GLU A 228 -6.67 15.32 -9.88
C GLU A 228 -6.09 14.15 -9.07
N LEU A 229 -4.97 13.57 -9.51
CA LEU A 229 -4.27 12.51 -8.78
C LEU A 229 -3.83 13.00 -7.39
N ASP A 230 -3.18 14.16 -7.32
CA ASP A 230 -2.76 14.79 -6.08
C ASP A 230 -3.94 15.00 -5.13
N GLU A 231 -5.02 15.61 -5.61
CA GLU A 231 -6.21 15.91 -4.81
C GLU A 231 -6.84 14.64 -4.22
N GLU A 232 -6.95 13.57 -5.00
CA GLU A 232 -7.51 12.29 -4.54
C GLU A 232 -6.57 11.56 -3.57
N LEU A 233 -5.26 11.61 -3.81
CA LEU A 233 -4.27 11.00 -2.91
C LEU A 233 -4.15 11.75 -1.59
N TRP A 234 -4.21 13.08 -1.59
CA TRP A 234 -4.21 13.88 -0.35
C TRP A 234 -5.42 13.57 0.53
N LYS A 235 -6.61 13.35 -0.05
CA LYS A 235 -7.80 12.89 0.69
C LYS A 235 -7.57 11.58 1.43
N LEU A 236 -6.73 10.70 0.86
CA LEU A 236 -6.35 9.40 1.44
C LEU A 236 -5.15 9.51 2.41
N GLY A 237 -4.60 10.70 2.60
CA GLY A 237 -3.44 10.94 3.46
C GLY A 237 -2.09 10.62 2.79
N VAL A 238 -2.08 10.37 1.49
CA VAL A 238 -0.86 10.16 0.70
C VAL A 238 -0.32 11.52 0.24
N ASN A 239 0.78 11.97 0.84
CA ASN A 239 1.34 13.29 0.62
C ASN A 239 2.26 13.32 -0.61
N ILE A 240 1.70 13.20 -1.81
CA ILE A 240 2.47 13.46 -3.04
C ILE A 240 2.94 14.92 -3.02
N LYS A 241 4.21 15.12 -3.33
CA LYS A 241 4.85 16.45 -3.28
C LYS A 241 5.48 16.84 -4.61
N THR A 242 5.98 15.90 -5.37
CA THR A 242 6.69 16.16 -6.61
C THR A 242 6.14 15.28 -7.72
N GLU A 243 5.88 15.88 -8.86
CA GLU A 243 5.53 15.21 -10.09
C GLU A 243 6.31 15.81 -11.25
N HIS A 244 6.85 14.96 -12.12
CA HIS A 244 7.61 15.38 -13.29
C HIS A 244 7.57 14.35 -14.42
N ASN A 245 8.11 14.76 -15.59
CA ASN A 245 8.36 13.83 -16.68
C ASN A 245 9.59 12.98 -16.39
N GLU A 246 9.51 11.71 -16.76
CA GLU A 246 10.64 10.78 -16.79
C GLU A 246 11.29 10.70 -18.18
N VAL A 247 12.39 9.93 -18.30
CA VAL A 247 13.23 9.92 -19.50
C VAL A 247 12.53 9.29 -20.70
N ALA A 248 11.77 8.22 -20.49
CA ALA A 248 11.07 7.57 -21.59
C ALA A 248 9.85 8.40 -22.07
N PRO A 249 9.55 8.39 -23.36
CA PRO A 249 8.36 9.06 -23.88
C PRO A 249 7.07 8.60 -23.18
N SER A 250 6.26 9.55 -22.72
CA SER A 250 5.03 9.34 -21.97
C SER A 250 5.21 8.68 -20.58
N GLN A 251 6.42 8.68 -20.06
CA GLN A 251 6.74 8.28 -18.71
C GLN A 251 6.74 9.49 -17.77
N HIS A 252 6.23 9.29 -16.58
CA HIS A 252 6.13 10.30 -15.52
C HIS A 252 6.44 9.65 -14.19
N GLU A 253 6.70 10.47 -13.18
CA GLU A 253 6.93 10.02 -11.81
C GLU A 253 6.13 10.86 -10.83
N CYS A 254 5.69 10.24 -9.74
CA CYS A 254 5.23 10.96 -8.56
C CYS A 254 6.00 10.51 -7.32
N ALA A 255 6.40 11.47 -6.50
CA ALA A 255 7.18 11.25 -5.30
C ALA A 255 6.44 11.81 -4.06
N PRO A 256 6.08 10.94 -3.10
CA PRO A 256 5.49 11.36 -1.84
C PRO A 256 6.55 11.85 -0.85
N VAL A 257 6.14 12.60 0.15
CA VAL A 257 6.95 12.79 1.36
C VAL A 257 7.12 11.43 2.04
N TYR A 258 8.36 11.11 2.43
CA TYR A 258 8.66 9.86 3.11
C TYR A 258 7.89 9.71 4.42
N THR A 259 7.58 8.46 4.76
CA THR A 259 6.93 8.09 6.02
C THR A 259 7.44 6.73 6.50
N LYS A 260 6.92 6.22 7.62
CA LYS A 260 7.25 4.87 8.10
C LYS A 260 6.98 3.84 7.01
N VAL A 261 7.89 2.90 6.82
CA VAL A 261 7.84 1.93 5.71
C VAL A 261 6.52 1.18 5.62
N ASN A 262 5.89 0.85 6.75
CA ASN A 262 4.58 0.22 6.79
C ASN A 262 3.50 1.09 6.13
N ILE A 263 3.44 2.36 6.52
CA ILE A 263 2.50 3.34 5.97
C ILE A 263 2.85 3.65 4.51
N ALA A 264 4.13 3.83 4.18
CA ALA A 264 4.58 4.08 2.82
C ALA A 264 4.19 2.97 1.85
N THR A 265 4.21 1.71 2.31
CA THR A 265 3.78 0.56 1.52
C THR A 265 2.27 0.59 1.24
N ASP A 266 1.45 0.88 2.25
CA ASP A 266 0.01 1.05 2.07
C ASP A 266 -0.29 2.22 1.13
N HIS A 267 0.35 3.36 1.33
CA HIS A 267 0.23 4.53 0.46
C HIS A 267 0.58 4.24 -0.99
N ASN A 268 1.64 3.48 -1.25
CA ASN A 268 2.00 3.13 -2.62
C ASN A 268 0.98 2.20 -3.29
N GLN A 269 0.36 1.28 -2.56
CA GLN A 269 -0.73 0.46 -3.10
C GLN A 269 -1.94 1.33 -3.48
N LEU A 270 -2.31 2.27 -2.63
CA LEU A 270 -3.38 3.24 -2.91
C LEU A 270 -3.02 4.13 -4.11
N THR A 271 -1.77 4.61 -4.18
CA THR A 271 -1.28 5.41 -5.31
C THR A 271 -1.45 4.67 -6.64
N MET A 272 -1.02 3.43 -6.73
CA MET A 272 -1.15 2.62 -7.95
C MET A 272 -2.62 2.37 -8.34
N GLU A 273 -3.51 2.21 -7.37
CA GLU A 273 -4.94 2.04 -7.62
C GLU A 273 -5.57 3.33 -8.13
N VAL A 274 -5.32 4.45 -7.43
CA VAL A 274 -5.87 5.76 -7.76
C VAL A 274 -5.38 6.25 -9.12
N MET A 275 -4.09 6.08 -9.44
CA MET A 275 -3.51 6.41 -10.75
C MET A 275 -4.31 5.77 -11.90
N LYS A 276 -4.60 4.47 -11.79
CA LYS A 276 -5.37 3.77 -12.83
C LYS A 276 -6.80 4.29 -12.96
N LYS A 277 -7.43 4.64 -11.83
CA LYS A 277 -8.78 5.18 -11.79
C LYS A 277 -8.84 6.57 -12.43
N ILE A 278 -7.92 7.46 -12.05
CA ILE A 278 -7.88 8.83 -12.55
C ILE A 278 -7.45 8.87 -14.02
N ALA A 279 -6.47 8.06 -14.43
CA ALA A 279 -6.06 7.98 -15.84
C ALA A 279 -7.24 7.77 -16.79
N LYS A 280 -8.16 6.86 -16.45
CA LYS A 280 -9.36 6.60 -17.25
C LYS A 280 -10.28 7.81 -17.36
N ARG A 281 -10.43 8.60 -16.30
CA ARG A 281 -11.23 9.85 -16.35
C ARG A 281 -10.67 10.86 -17.33
N HIS A 282 -9.34 10.88 -17.49
CA HIS A 282 -8.63 11.75 -18.43
C HIS A 282 -8.41 11.15 -19.82
N GLY A 283 -9.02 9.99 -20.12
CA GLY A 283 -8.85 9.31 -21.42
C GLY A 283 -7.45 8.73 -21.62
N PHE A 284 -6.78 8.38 -20.52
CA PHE A 284 -5.52 7.66 -20.48
C PHE A 284 -5.68 6.22 -19.94
N GLU A 285 -4.70 5.41 -20.21
CA GLU A 285 -4.41 4.19 -19.46
C GLU A 285 -3.06 4.34 -18.76
N CYS A 286 -3.02 4.02 -17.46
CA CYS A 286 -1.81 4.06 -16.66
C CYS A 286 -1.16 2.67 -16.64
N LEU A 287 0.05 2.57 -17.19
CA LEU A 287 0.83 1.34 -17.20
C LEU A 287 1.83 1.36 -16.04
N LEU A 288 1.76 0.33 -15.21
CA LEU A 288 2.62 0.11 -14.04
C LEU A 288 3.46 -1.17 -14.16
N HIS A 289 3.47 -1.80 -15.34
CA HIS A 289 4.40 -2.89 -15.62
C HIS A 289 5.83 -2.35 -15.60
N GLU A 290 6.77 -3.11 -15.06
CA GLU A 290 8.17 -2.67 -14.88
C GLU A 290 8.83 -2.28 -16.21
N LYS A 291 8.46 -2.95 -17.31
CA LYS A 291 9.01 -2.69 -18.65
C LYS A 291 7.89 -2.76 -19.70
N PRO A 292 7.01 -1.75 -19.79
CA PRO A 292 5.90 -1.80 -20.75
C PRO A 292 6.37 -1.66 -22.20
N PHE A 293 7.51 -1.02 -22.43
CA PHE A 293 8.08 -0.81 -23.76
C PHE A 293 9.56 -1.24 -23.79
N ALA A 294 9.92 -2.11 -24.74
CA ALA A 294 11.30 -2.53 -24.91
C ALA A 294 12.19 -1.40 -25.45
N GLY A 295 13.42 -1.31 -24.98
CA GLY A 295 14.43 -0.37 -25.49
C GLY A 295 14.38 1.04 -24.91
N VAL A 296 13.47 1.31 -23.98
CA VAL A 296 13.40 2.56 -23.22
C VAL A 296 13.33 2.28 -21.71
N ASN A 297 13.41 3.28 -20.87
CA ASN A 297 13.27 3.13 -19.42
C ASN A 297 11.93 2.48 -19.05
N GLY A 298 11.86 1.93 -17.87
CA GLY A 298 10.66 1.24 -17.35
C GLY A 298 10.06 1.95 -16.14
N SER A 299 8.88 1.50 -15.73
CA SER A 299 8.21 2.00 -14.53
C SER A 299 8.86 1.42 -13.29
N GLY A 300 9.84 2.12 -12.76
CA GLY A 300 10.52 1.78 -11.51
C GLY A 300 9.70 2.19 -10.29
N LYS A 301 10.27 1.84 -9.16
CA LYS A 301 9.84 2.30 -7.84
C LYS A 301 11.08 2.51 -7.01
N HIS A 302 11.68 3.68 -7.16
CA HIS A 302 12.88 4.01 -6.40
C HIS A 302 12.51 4.26 -4.94
N ASN A 303 13.13 3.51 -4.05
CA ASN A 303 12.85 3.61 -2.62
C ASN A 303 13.99 4.36 -1.93
N ASN A 304 13.79 5.63 -1.64
CA ASN A 304 14.64 6.38 -0.73
C ASN A 304 14.29 5.94 0.69
N TRP A 305 15.25 5.37 1.42
CA TRP A 305 14.99 4.83 2.74
C TRP A 305 16.02 5.23 3.77
N SER A 306 15.61 5.24 5.02
CA SER A 306 16.51 5.49 6.15
C SER A 306 16.03 4.79 7.41
N LEU A 307 16.86 4.87 8.46
CA LEU A 307 16.58 4.37 9.80
C LEU A 307 16.48 5.54 10.77
N ILE A 308 15.38 5.62 11.51
CA ILE A 308 15.10 6.71 12.43
C ILE A 308 14.94 6.15 13.84
N THR A 309 15.62 6.76 14.80
CA THR A 309 15.47 6.43 16.22
C THR A 309 14.19 7.02 16.80
N ASP A 310 13.71 6.51 17.92
CA ASP A 310 12.61 7.09 18.70
C ASP A 310 12.89 8.53 19.20
N LYS A 311 14.13 8.99 19.08
CA LYS A 311 14.54 10.38 19.35
C LYS A 311 14.56 11.27 18.10
N GLY A 312 14.16 10.75 16.95
CA GLY A 312 14.09 11.48 15.67
C GLY A 312 15.43 11.59 14.93
N ARG A 313 16.51 10.91 15.40
CA ARG A 313 17.80 10.93 14.70
C ARG A 313 17.75 9.97 13.50
N ASN A 314 18.13 10.47 12.33
CA ASN A 314 18.37 9.68 11.13
C ASN A 314 19.77 9.04 11.22
N LEU A 315 19.83 7.72 11.19
CA LEU A 315 21.09 6.97 11.35
C LEU A 315 21.92 6.92 10.06
N LEU A 316 21.31 7.21 8.92
CA LEU A 316 21.94 7.19 7.60
C LEU A 316 22.13 8.61 7.03
N GLU A 317 21.92 9.63 7.86
CA GLU A 317 22.19 11.01 7.47
C GLU A 317 23.68 11.22 7.33
N PRO A 318 24.18 11.61 6.13
CA PRO A 318 25.59 11.84 5.92
C PRO A 318 26.03 13.11 6.68
N GLY A 319 27.26 13.10 7.19
CA GLY A 319 27.91 14.27 7.75
C GLY A 319 28.14 15.36 6.70
N LYS A 320 28.66 16.50 7.13
CA LYS A 320 28.95 17.64 6.24
C LYS A 320 30.03 17.33 5.20
N THR A 321 30.92 16.42 5.51
CA THR A 321 31.96 15.94 4.62
C THR A 321 32.05 14.41 4.67
N PRO A 322 32.62 13.74 3.63
CA PRO A 322 32.80 12.30 3.65
C PRO A 322 33.63 11.77 4.82
N HIS A 323 34.46 12.60 5.44
CA HIS A 323 35.31 12.24 6.57
C HIS A 323 34.62 12.37 7.94
N GLU A 324 33.41 12.91 7.98
CA GLU A 324 32.62 13.08 9.21
C GLU A 324 31.47 12.05 9.33
N ASN A 325 31.46 11.07 8.44
CA ASN A 325 30.44 9.99 8.43
C ASN A 325 30.86 8.82 9.30
#